data_a132a0613f1bafa2e9e51d23b5d65250
#
_entry.id   a132a0613f1bafa2e9e51d23b5d65250
#
_cell.length_a   1.000
_cell.length_b   1.000
_cell.length_c   1.000
_cell.angle_alpha   90.00
_cell.angle_beta   90.00
_cell.angle_gamma   90.00
#
_symmetry.space_group_name_H-M   'P 1'
#
loop_
_entity.id
_entity.type
_entity.pdbx_description
1 polymer ?
#
loop_
_entity_poly.entity_id
_entity_poly.type
_entity_poly.pdbx_seq_one_letter_code
_entity_poly.pdbx_strand_id
1 'polypeptide(L)'
;MTESHTSPVSPPPFMAGAAEIEVDLETGKITPINYVAAVDCGTVINTNLARIQTEGGIVQGMGMTLYEDVQYTEAGKMKNRNFMSYKIPTRLDMGSISVEFESSYEQTGPYGAKSIGEIVINTPAPAIADAVYNATGLRFRTLPITAEQVMMGLLEREEA
;
A
#
# COMPACT_ATOMS: atom_id res chain seq x y z
N MET A 1 36.01 -13.78 -11.44
CA MET A 1 36.42 -12.49 -10.90
C MET A 1 35.28 -12.00 -10.03
N THR A 2 35.52 -11.69 -8.79
CA THR A 2 34.48 -11.18 -7.85
C THR A 2 34.86 -9.74 -7.54
N GLU A 3 33.97 -8.81 -7.85
CA GLU A 3 34.14 -7.40 -7.50
C GLU A 3 33.00 -7.01 -6.58
N SER A 4 33.28 -6.12 -5.62
CA SER A 4 32.27 -5.54 -4.73
C SER A 4 32.35 -4.01 -4.83
N HIS A 5 31.18 -3.38 -4.88
CA HIS A 5 31.05 -1.94 -4.83
C HIS A 5 30.15 -1.55 -3.65
N THR A 6 30.57 -0.59 -2.88
CA THR A 6 29.77 0.02 -1.82
C THR A 6 29.51 1.46 -2.21
N SER A 7 28.26 1.84 -2.38
CA SER A 7 27.91 3.24 -2.63
C SER A 7 28.32 4.11 -1.43
N PRO A 8 28.94 5.26 -1.64
CA PRO A 8 29.31 6.18 -0.57
C PRO A 8 28.12 6.84 0.13
N VAL A 9 26.95 6.82 -0.52
CA VAL A 9 25.68 7.35 -0.03
C VAL A 9 24.57 6.36 -0.32
N SER A 10 23.46 6.48 0.42
CA SER A 10 22.22 5.71 0.17
C SER A 10 21.15 6.67 -0.34
N PRO A 11 21.10 6.96 -1.65
CA PRO A 11 20.15 7.89 -2.21
C PRO A 11 18.73 7.34 -2.08
N PRO A 12 17.77 8.11 -1.51
CA PRO A 12 16.41 7.64 -1.34
C PRO A 12 15.68 7.56 -2.66
N PRO A 13 14.89 6.50 -2.89
CA PRO A 13 13.86 6.50 -3.92
C PRO A 13 12.68 7.36 -3.45
N PHE A 14 11.83 7.81 -4.40
CA PHE A 14 10.61 8.56 -4.10
C PHE A 14 9.41 7.91 -4.77
N MET A 15 8.26 8.01 -4.13
CA MET A 15 7.00 7.56 -4.70
C MET A 15 5.87 8.47 -4.26
N ALA A 16 5.02 8.84 -5.20
CA ALA A 16 3.72 9.43 -4.96
C ALA A 16 2.62 8.43 -5.35
N GLY A 17 1.56 8.36 -4.56
CA GLY A 17 0.43 7.47 -4.82
C GLY A 17 -0.90 8.15 -4.57
N ALA A 18 -1.90 7.81 -5.40
CA ALA A 18 -3.28 8.26 -5.25
C ALA A 18 -4.22 7.07 -5.37
N ALA A 19 -5.21 7.01 -4.49
CA ALA A 19 -6.22 5.95 -4.43
C ALA A 19 -7.60 6.50 -4.78
N GLU A 20 -8.32 5.78 -5.63
CA GLU A 20 -9.75 5.93 -5.85
C GLU A 20 -10.47 4.73 -5.23
N ILE A 21 -11.45 5.00 -4.37
CA ILE A 21 -12.20 3.99 -3.65
C ILE A 21 -13.70 4.24 -3.74
N GLU A 22 -14.46 3.19 -3.53
CA GLU A 22 -15.88 3.26 -3.25
C GLU A 22 -16.13 2.82 -1.80
N VAL A 23 -16.97 3.56 -1.07
CA VAL A 23 -17.40 3.21 0.29
C VAL A 23 -18.90 2.98 0.27
N ASP A 24 -19.32 1.77 0.60
CA ASP A 24 -20.71 1.44 0.85
C ASP A 24 -21.11 1.97 2.25
N LEU A 25 -21.96 2.99 2.28
CA LEU A 25 -22.35 3.66 3.52
C LEU A 25 -23.28 2.82 4.41
N GLU A 26 -23.94 1.79 3.87
CA GLU A 26 -24.81 0.89 4.62
C GLU A 26 -24.02 -0.21 5.34
N THR A 27 -22.92 -0.66 4.74
CA THR A 27 -22.12 -1.78 5.24
C THR A 27 -20.74 -1.37 5.75
N GLY A 28 -20.31 -0.14 5.45
CA GLY A 28 -18.96 0.34 5.73
C GLY A 28 -17.88 -0.28 4.83
N LYS A 29 -18.25 -1.08 3.83
CA LYS A 29 -17.30 -1.77 2.96
C LYS A 29 -16.53 -0.78 2.09
N ILE A 30 -15.19 -0.88 2.12
CA ILE A 30 -14.29 -0.13 1.24
C ILE A 30 -13.89 -1.02 0.07
N THR A 31 -14.06 -0.53 -1.15
CA THR A 31 -13.66 -1.22 -2.39
C THR A 31 -12.67 -0.37 -3.15
N PRO A 32 -11.39 -0.79 -3.28
CA PRO A 32 -10.44 -0.13 -4.16
C PRO A 32 -10.88 -0.21 -5.61
N ILE A 33 -10.95 0.94 -6.30
CA ILE A 33 -11.35 1.04 -7.71
C ILE A 33 -10.11 1.22 -8.58
N ASN A 34 -9.24 2.16 -8.20
CA ASN A 34 -8.04 2.46 -8.95
C ASN A 34 -6.92 2.97 -8.02
N TYR A 35 -5.69 2.66 -8.38
CA TYR A 35 -4.51 3.20 -7.72
C TYR A 35 -3.50 3.65 -8.76
N VAL A 36 -3.03 4.88 -8.64
CA VAL A 36 -2.02 5.44 -9.53
C VAL A 36 -0.76 5.74 -8.74
N ALA A 37 0.38 5.33 -9.26
CA ALA A 37 1.68 5.55 -8.65
C ALA A 37 2.67 6.17 -9.62
N ALA A 38 3.41 7.17 -9.15
CA ALA A 38 4.59 7.71 -9.82
C ALA A 38 5.82 7.37 -8.97
N VAL A 39 6.83 6.71 -9.57
CA VAL A 39 7.99 6.15 -8.87
C VAL A 39 9.27 6.70 -9.46
N ASP A 40 10.11 7.29 -8.62
CA ASP A 40 11.49 7.62 -8.93
C ASP A 40 12.43 6.59 -8.28
N CYS A 41 12.86 5.62 -9.07
CA CYS A 41 13.88 4.64 -8.71
C CYS A 41 15.20 4.84 -9.47
N GLY A 42 15.46 6.07 -9.94
CA GLY A 42 16.58 6.35 -10.82
C GLY A 42 16.38 5.74 -12.20
N THR A 43 17.44 5.27 -12.80
CA THR A 43 17.35 4.53 -14.06
C THR A 43 16.60 3.21 -13.85
N VAL A 44 15.51 3.02 -14.58
CA VAL A 44 14.74 1.76 -14.56
C VAL A 44 15.47 0.70 -15.40
N ILE A 45 16.17 -0.20 -14.74
CA ILE A 45 17.00 -1.23 -15.42
C ILE A 45 16.15 -2.19 -16.24
N ASN A 46 15.00 -2.59 -15.72
CA ASN A 46 14.03 -3.45 -16.41
C ASN A 46 12.61 -2.99 -16.04
N THR A 47 11.95 -2.37 -17.00
CA THR A 47 10.63 -1.76 -16.79
C THR A 47 9.55 -2.77 -16.38
N ASN A 48 9.58 -3.99 -16.94
CA ASN A 48 8.60 -5.01 -16.60
C ASN A 48 8.78 -5.51 -15.17
N LEU A 49 10.02 -5.80 -14.76
CA LEU A 49 10.31 -6.24 -13.38
C LEU A 49 10.06 -5.13 -12.37
N ALA A 50 10.42 -3.89 -12.71
CA ALA A 50 10.14 -2.74 -11.86
C ALA A 50 8.63 -2.52 -11.65
N ARG A 51 7.83 -2.68 -12.71
CA ARG A 51 6.36 -2.60 -12.64
C ARG A 51 5.79 -3.69 -11.74
N ILE A 52 6.17 -4.95 -11.94
CA ILE A 52 5.71 -6.08 -11.13
C ILE A 52 6.07 -5.87 -9.65
N GLN A 53 7.28 -5.40 -9.37
CA GLN A 53 7.70 -5.07 -8.00
C GLN A 53 6.82 -3.96 -7.40
N THR A 54 6.55 -2.91 -8.16
CA THR A 54 5.73 -1.79 -7.71
C THR A 54 4.28 -2.21 -7.46
N GLU A 55 3.66 -2.88 -8.43
CA GLU A 55 2.29 -3.39 -8.29
C GLU A 55 2.16 -4.34 -7.09
N GLY A 56 3.13 -5.26 -6.93
CA GLY A 56 3.17 -6.18 -5.79
C GLY A 56 3.28 -5.48 -4.44
N GLY A 57 4.11 -4.45 -4.32
CA GLY A 57 4.23 -3.66 -3.09
C GLY A 57 2.99 -2.81 -2.81
N ILE A 58 2.35 -2.25 -3.84
CA ILE A 58 1.08 -1.53 -3.69
C ILE A 58 0.01 -2.49 -3.14
N VAL A 59 -0.15 -3.68 -3.71
CA VAL A 59 -1.11 -4.69 -3.25
C VAL A 59 -0.83 -5.10 -1.80
N GLN A 60 0.43 -5.28 -1.43
CA GLN A 60 0.81 -5.56 -0.04
C GLN A 60 0.41 -4.42 0.90
N GLY A 61 0.66 -3.17 0.52
CA GLY A 61 0.25 -2.00 1.30
C GLY A 61 -1.28 -1.87 1.42
N MET A 62 -2.03 -2.17 0.35
CA MET A 62 -3.50 -2.25 0.40
C MET A 62 -3.96 -3.37 1.34
N GLY A 63 -3.31 -4.55 1.29
CA GLY A 63 -3.58 -5.66 2.18
C GLY A 63 -3.45 -5.28 3.65
N MET A 64 -2.34 -4.65 4.03
CA MET A 64 -2.11 -4.13 5.38
C MET A 64 -3.13 -3.06 5.79
N THR A 65 -3.63 -2.30 4.82
CA THR A 65 -4.56 -1.20 5.11
C THR A 65 -5.99 -1.68 5.34
N LEU A 66 -6.45 -2.71 4.64
CA LEU A 66 -7.87 -3.08 4.58
C LEU A 66 -8.18 -4.49 5.08
N TYR A 67 -7.21 -5.43 5.10
CA TYR A 67 -7.50 -6.85 5.28
C TYR A 67 -6.64 -7.56 6.32
N GLU A 68 -5.34 -7.29 6.32
CA GLU A 68 -4.36 -8.08 7.06
C GLU A 68 -4.27 -7.62 8.51
N ASP A 69 -4.57 -8.52 9.43
CA ASP A 69 -4.52 -8.28 10.87
C ASP A 69 -4.03 -9.53 11.59
N VAL A 70 -2.90 -9.42 12.28
CA VAL A 70 -2.34 -10.50 13.08
C VAL A 70 -2.89 -10.42 14.49
N GLN A 71 -3.79 -11.34 14.81
CA GLN A 71 -4.49 -11.37 16.09
C GLN A 71 -3.90 -12.38 17.06
N TYR A 72 -3.79 -11.99 18.32
CA TYR A 72 -3.32 -12.83 19.42
C TYR A 72 -4.39 -13.03 20.49
N THR A 73 -4.31 -14.17 21.20
CA THR A 73 -5.05 -14.39 22.45
C THR A 73 -4.35 -13.65 23.59
N GLU A 74 -5.00 -13.51 24.74
CA GLU A 74 -4.39 -12.96 25.96
C GLU A 74 -3.14 -13.75 26.39
N ALA A 75 -3.07 -15.04 26.07
CA ALA A 75 -1.91 -15.89 26.33
C ALA A 75 -0.81 -15.80 25.25
N GLY A 76 -0.88 -14.83 24.33
CA GLY A 76 0.12 -14.60 23.29
C GLY A 76 0.12 -15.61 22.14
N LYS A 77 -0.92 -16.44 22.00
CA LYS A 77 -1.05 -17.37 20.87
C LYS A 77 -1.72 -16.68 19.68
N MET A 78 -1.10 -16.80 18.50
CA MET A 78 -1.67 -16.29 17.25
C MET A 78 -2.98 -17.01 16.92
N LYS A 79 -4.06 -16.24 16.67
CA LYS A 79 -5.41 -16.76 16.34
C LYS A 79 -5.50 -17.15 14.87
N ASN A 80 -5.04 -16.28 13.98
CA ASN A 80 -5.17 -16.40 12.52
C ASN A 80 -3.87 -16.89 11.85
N ARG A 81 -3.43 -18.08 12.20
CA ARG A 81 -2.13 -18.66 11.84
C ARG A 81 -2.11 -19.50 10.54
N ASN A 82 -3.14 -19.40 9.74
CA ASN A 82 -3.24 -20.11 8.46
C ASN A 82 -4.09 -19.30 7.46
N PHE A 83 -4.01 -19.62 6.17
CA PHE A 83 -4.71 -18.89 5.11
C PHE A 83 -6.25 -18.98 5.13
N MET A 84 -6.83 -19.83 5.96
CA MET A 84 -8.29 -19.83 6.16
C MET A 84 -8.72 -18.66 7.07
N SER A 85 -7.89 -18.29 8.01
CA SER A 85 -8.19 -17.27 9.03
C SER A 85 -7.42 -15.97 8.86
N TYR A 86 -6.22 -15.99 8.25
CA TYR A 86 -5.48 -14.79 7.86
C TYR A 86 -5.90 -14.34 6.48
N LYS A 87 -6.43 -13.14 6.36
CA LYS A 87 -6.99 -12.63 5.10
C LYS A 87 -5.93 -11.85 4.32
N ILE A 88 -5.60 -12.34 3.14
CA ILE A 88 -4.76 -11.66 2.16
C ILE A 88 -5.68 -11.25 1.01
N PRO A 89 -5.53 -10.03 0.46
CA PRO A 89 -6.33 -9.61 -0.68
C PRO A 89 -6.09 -10.48 -1.91
N THR A 90 -7.13 -10.69 -2.66
CA THR A 90 -7.10 -11.37 -3.96
C THR A 90 -7.11 -10.37 -5.10
N ARG A 91 -6.94 -10.84 -6.34
CA ARG A 91 -7.05 -9.97 -7.53
C ARG A 91 -8.41 -9.26 -7.64
N LEU A 92 -9.46 -9.84 -7.09
CA LEU A 92 -10.81 -9.25 -7.12
C LEU A 92 -10.98 -8.10 -6.14
N ASP A 93 -10.09 -7.97 -5.17
CA ASP A 93 -10.16 -6.98 -4.10
C ASP A 93 -9.38 -5.68 -4.44
N MET A 94 -8.63 -5.65 -5.54
CA MET A 94 -7.57 -4.64 -5.76
C MET A 94 -7.88 -3.56 -6.79
N GLY A 95 -8.93 -3.67 -7.57
CA GLY A 95 -9.19 -2.72 -8.66
C GLY A 95 -8.07 -2.70 -9.71
N SER A 96 -7.91 -1.56 -10.38
CA SER A 96 -6.81 -1.33 -11.34
C SER A 96 -5.62 -0.64 -10.66
N ILE A 97 -4.40 -0.95 -11.14
CA ILE A 97 -3.18 -0.30 -10.66
C ILE A 97 -2.42 0.21 -11.88
N SER A 98 -2.07 1.49 -11.88
CA SER A 98 -1.27 2.15 -12.92
C SER A 98 0.01 2.67 -12.32
N VAL A 99 1.15 2.35 -12.96
CA VAL A 99 2.47 2.74 -12.50
C VAL A 99 3.19 3.50 -13.59
N GLU A 100 3.67 4.69 -13.26
CA GLU A 100 4.56 5.49 -14.10
C GLU A 100 5.92 5.65 -13.42
N PHE A 101 6.97 5.64 -14.20
CA PHE A 101 8.33 5.82 -13.70
C PHE A 101 8.88 7.17 -14.14
N GLU A 102 9.37 7.93 -13.18
CA GLU A 102 10.16 9.14 -13.46
C GLU A 102 11.55 8.75 -13.94
N SER A 103 12.00 9.38 -15.02
CA SER A 103 13.33 9.15 -15.54
C SER A 103 14.34 10.08 -14.84
N SER A 104 15.02 9.55 -13.85
CA SER A 104 16.12 10.21 -13.17
C SER A 104 17.41 9.40 -13.30
N TYR A 105 18.57 10.01 -12.94
CA TYR A 105 19.86 9.34 -12.94
C TYR A 105 20.56 9.57 -11.62
N GLU A 106 20.84 8.50 -10.88
CA GLU A 106 21.58 8.56 -9.64
C GLU A 106 23.08 8.30 -9.87
N GLN A 107 23.91 9.31 -9.64
CA GLN A 107 25.34 9.23 -9.94
C GLN A 107 26.09 8.17 -9.13
N THR A 108 25.61 7.86 -7.92
CA THR A 108 26.25 6.91 -7.00
C THR A 108 25.67 5.50 -7.11
N GLY A 109 24.57 5.33 -7.85
CA GLY A 109 23.92 4.05 -8.06
C GLY A 109 24.45 3.31 -9.29
N PRO A 110 24.39 1.98 -9.30
CA PRO A 110 24.79 1.18 -10.46
C PRO A 110 23.90 1.53 -11.66
N TYR A 111 24.51 1.92 -12.76
CA TYR A 111 23.82 2.39 -13.98
C TYR A 111 22.83 3.56 -13.76
N GLY A 112 22.96 4.30 -12.66
CA GLY A 112 22.05 5.38 -12.33
C GLY A 112 20.78 4.94 -11.61
N ALA A 113 20.69 3.69 -11.15
CA ALA A 113 19.52 3.16 -10.46
C ALA A 113 19.53 3.48 -8.96
N LYS A 114 18.34 3.60 -8.37
CA LYS A 114 18.06 3.63 -6.94
C LYS A 114 17.29 2.38 -6.51
N SER A 115 17.04 2.24 -5.21
CA SER A 115 16.20 1.16 -4.69
C SER A 115 14.75 1.28 -5.19
N ILE A 116 14.06 0.15 -5.34
CA ILE A 116 12.62 0.07 -5.65
C ILE A 116 11.91 -0.93 -4.72
N GLY A 117 12.65 -1.62 -3.82
CA GLY A 117 12.11 -2.74 -3.08
C GLY A 117 10.99 -2.38 -2.11
N GLU A 118 11.18 -1.39 -1.25
CA GLU A 118 10.28 -1.11 -0.12
C GLU A 118 9.50 0.21 -0.26
N ILE A 119 9.97 1.15 -1.09
CA ILE A 119 9.27 2.44 -1.28
C ILE A 119 7.81 2.23 -1.73
N VAL A 120 7.57 1.18 -2.46
CA VAL A 120 6.29 0.86 -3.12
C VAL A 120 5.18 0.44 -2.14
N ILE A 121 5.52 0.08 -0.89
CA ILE A 121 4.54 -0.26 0.14
C ILE A 121 4.12 0.95 1.00
N ASN A 122 4.86 2.06 0.95
CA ASN A 122 4.69 3.16 1.89
C ASN A 122 3.48 4.06 1.58
N THR A 123 3.09 4.19 0.32
CA THR A 123 2.05 5.14 -0.10
C THR A 123 0.61 4.60 -0.05
N PRO A 124 0.31 3.29 -0.16
CA PRO A 124 -1.08 2.82 -0.18
C PRO A 124 -1.87 3.14 1.09
N ALA A 125 -1.28 2.93 2.27
CA ALA A 125 -1.99 3.16 3.52
C ALA A 125 -2.44 4.62 3.70
N PRO A 126 -1.59 5.64 3.59
CA PRO A 126 -2.03 7.03 3.69
C PRO A 126 -2.98 7.44 2.56
N ALA A 127 -2.75 6.98 1.32
CA ALA A 127 -3.63 7.32 0.19
C ALA A 127 -5.05 6.78 0.38
N ILE A 128 -5.20 5.52 0.82
CA ILE A 128 -6.51 4.92 1.10
C ILE A 128 -7.16 5.58 2.32
N ALA A 129 -6.42 5.82 3.40
CA ALA A 129 -6.96 6.49 4.58
C ALA A 129 -7.48 7.90 4.29
N ASP A 130 -6.78 8.66 3.44
CA ASP A 130 -7.24 9.97 2.99
C ASP A 130 -8.43 9.87 2.03
N ALA A 131 -8.48 8.87 1.16
CA ALA A 131 -9.64 8.62 0.30
C ALA A 131 -10.89 8.27 1.13
N VAL A 132 -10.76 7.45 2.18
CA VAL A 132 -11.84 7.15 3.13
C VAL A 132 -12.30 8.41 3.85
N TYR A 133 -11.37 9.25 4.31
CA TYR A 133 -11.71 10.52 4.92
C TYR A 133 -12.47 11.45 3.95
N ASN A 134 -12.04 11.53 2.70
CA ASN A 134 -12.72 12.35 1.68
C ASN A 134 -14.13 11.86 1.38
N ALA A 135 -14.35 10.53 1.40
CA ALA A 135 -15.65 9.93 1.14
C ALA A 135 -16.62 10.03 2.32
N THR A 136 -16.11 9.88 3.56
CA THR A 136 -16.93 9.69 4.76
C THR A 136 -16.80 10.80 5.80
N GLY A 137 -15.72 11.59 5.77
CA GLY A 137 -15.35 12.52 6.81
C GLY A 137 -14.75 11.87 8.07
N LEU A 138 -14.60 10.53 8.08
CA LEU A 138 -14.04 9.77 9.20
C LEU A 138 -12.54 9.61 9.05
N ARG A 139 -11.79 9.89 10.11
CA ARG A 139 -10.33 9.76 10.11
C ARG A 139 -9.88 8.59 10.97
N PHE A 140 -9.32 7.60 10.31
CA PHE A 140 -8.75 6.41 10.95
C PHE A 140 -7.25 6.60 11.22
N ARG A 141 -6.78 6.10 12.37
CA ARG A 141 -5.37 6.18 12.81
C ARG A 141 -4.79 4.82 13.17
N THR A 142 -5.57 3.77 12.98
CA THR A 142 -5.20 2.37 13.21
C THR A 142 -5.53 1.55 12.00
N LEU A 143 -4.71 0.55 11.69
CA LEU A 143 -4.90 -0.38 10.58
C LEU A 143 -5.13 -1.80 11.13
N PRO A 144 -5.84 -2.63 10.37
CA PRO A 144 -6.57 -2.32 9.14
C PRO A 144 -7.81 -1.44 9.39
N ILE A 145 -8.24 -0.69 8.36
CA ILE A 145 -9.51 0.04 8.37
C ILE A 145 -10.61 -0.96 8.00
N THR A 146 -11.38 -1.41 8.98
CA THR A 146 -12.41 -2.43 8.76
C THR A 146 -13.76 -1.82 8.40
N ALA A 147 -14.61 -2.58 7.70
CA ALA A 147 -15.98 -2.17 7.39
C ALA A 147 -16.80 -1.86 8.66
N GLU A 148 -16.61 -2.64 9.73
CA GLU A 148 -17.22 -2.38 11.03
C GLU A 148 -16.87 -1.02 11.61
N GLN A 149 -15.58 -0.65 11.59
CA GLN A 149 -15.12 0.65 12.08
C GLN A 149 -15.71 1.81 11.26
N VAL A 150 -15.81 1.66 9.94
CA VAL A 150 -16.40 2.68 9.05
C VAL A 150 -17.90 2.82 9.37
N MET A 151 -18.64 1.71 9.40
CA MET A 151 -20.07 1.71 9.69
C MET A 151 -20.38 2.31 11.07
N MET A 152 -19.66 1.89 12.12
CA MET A 152 -19.85 2.45 13.48
C MET A 152 -19.55 3.94 13.53
N GLY A 153 -18.47 4.39 12.88
CA GLY A 153 -18.16 5.82 12.83
C GLY A 153 -19.18 6.65 12.06
N LEU A 154 -19.83 6.10 11.04
CA LEU A 154 -20.93 6.77 10.33
C LEU A 154 -22.16 6.90 11.20
N LEU A 155 -22.55 5.83 11.95
CA LEU A 155 -23.68 5.85 12.88
C LEU A 155 -23.47 6.88 14.01
N GLU A 156 -22.30 6.90 14.63
CA GLU A 156 -21.96 7.86 15.69
C GLU A 156 -22.04 9.32 15.20
N ARG A 157 -21.74 9.55 13.93
CA ARG A 157 -21.81 10.87 13.31
C ARG A 157 -23.24 11.31 13.01
N GLU A 158 -24.15 10.38 12.69
CA GLU A 158 -25.58 10.68 12.48
C GLU A 158 -26.31 11.03 13.78
N GLU A 159 -25.81 10.51 14.92
CA GLU A 159 -26.38 10.77 16.24
C GLU A 159 -25.86 12.06 16.91
N ALA A 160 -24.79 12.68 16.37
CA ALA A 160 -24.13 13.86 16.93
C ALA A 160 -24.61 15.17 16.31
#